data_c363ad698e4c326449a186fab8a76fcd
#
_entry.id   c363ad698e4c326449a186fab8a76fcd
#
_cell.length_a   1.000
_cell.length_b   1.000
_cell.length_c   1.000
_cell.angle_alpha   90.00
_cell.angle_beta   90.00
_cell.angle_gamma   90.00
#
_symmetry.space_group_name_H-M   'P 1'
#
loop_
_entity.id
_entity.type
_entity.pdbx_description
1 polymer ?
#
loop_
_entity_poly.entity_id
_entity_poly.type
_entity_poly.pdbx_seq_one_letter_code
_entity_poly.pdbx_strand_id
1 'polypeptide(L)'
;AKKLIIAGAVILIIAAVAIAVVLNNRPYAELFSGLGQEEAQQIVQKLQEDEIDYKFDGNSTILVKEEVVDQTKATLVQEGYPKSGFTYDTFKDNASMLTTDSDKKTYKLYELQDRIGSTIRLFDGVKDAKVTIALGEESKYALNDEEEKSSASAVVTMSESGSPTPEQAVAIQRLIAKSIPGMELEDVAVFDGNGNDVSVEGN
;
A
#
# COMPACT_ATOMS: atom_id res chain seq x y z
N ALA A 1 -59.65 -22.68 -13.32
CA ALA A 1 -58.39 -22.82 -14.04
C ALA A 1 -57.69 -21.45 -14.25
N LYS A 2 -58.34 -20.42 -14.80
CA LYS A 2 -57.67 -19.10 -15.10
C LYS A 2 -57.11 -18.40 -13.86
N LYS A 3 -57.78 -18.45 -12.68
CA LYS A 3 -57.34 -17.84 -11.44
C LYS A 3 -56.07 -18.52 -10.88
N LEU A 4 -55.92 -19.83 -11.05
CA LEU A 4 -54.74 -20.61 -10.63
C LEU A 4 -53.52 -20.29 -11.51
N ILE A 5 -53.75 -20.11 -12.82
CA ILE A 5 -52.66 -19.71 -13.76
C ILE A 5 -52.15 -18.31 -13.44
N ILE A 6 -53.04 -17.37 -13.15
CA ILE A 6 -52.69 -15.99 -12.76
C ILE A 6 -51.92 -15.99 -11.44
N ALA A 7 -52.37 -16.76 -10.44
CA ALA A 7 -51.66 -16.88 -9.17
C ALA A 7 -50.24 -17.46 -9.34
N GLY A 8 -50.10 -18.50 -10.18
CA GLY A 8 -48.81 -19.09 -10.49
C GLY A 8 -47.86 -18.10 -11.19
N ALA A 9 -48.36 -17.31 -12.15
CA ALA A 9 -47.57 -16.30 -12.82
C ALA A 9 -47.10 -15.18 -11.88
N VAL A 10 -47.96 -14.75 -10.94
CA VAL A 10 -47.59 -13.73 -9.93
C VAL A 10 -46.48 -14.26 -9.01
N ILE A 11 -46.58 -15.51 -8.55
CA ILE A 11 -45.56 -16.14 -7.70
C ILE A 11 -44.22 -16.22 -8.47
N LEU A 12 -44.21 -16.59 -9.72
CA LEU A 12 -43.00 -16.64 -10.56
C LEU A 12 -42.35 -15.26 -10.73
N ILE A 13 -43.15 -14.20 -10.92
CA ILE A 13 -42.65 -12.82 -11.04
C ILE A 13 -42.05 -12.40 -9.69
N ILE A 14 -42.71 -12.66 -8.56
CA ILE A 14 -42.18 -12.32 -7.24
C ILE A 14 -40.88 -13.08 -6.96
N ALA A 15 -40.82 -14.35 -7.31
CA ALA A 15 -39.59 -15.16 -7.15
C ALA A 15 -38.46 -14.61 -8.04
N ALA A 16 -38.74 -14.26 -9.28
CA ALA A 16 -37.74 -13.66 -10.18
C ALA A 16 -37.24 -12.30 -9.67
N VAL A 17 -38.10 -11.45 -9.14
CA VAL A 17 -37.73 -10.18 -8.54
C VAL A 17 -36.93 -10.39 -7.26
N ALA A 18 -37.30 -11.33 -6.39
CA ALA A 18 -36.56 -11.65 -5.19
C ALA A 18 -35.14 -12.17 -5.50
N ILE A 19 -35.01 -13.03 -6.50
CA ILE A 19 -33.71 -13.53 -6.98
C ILE A 19 -32.88 -12.38 -7.55
N ALA A 20 -33.47 -11.52 -8.35
CA ALA A 20 -32.77 -10.35 -8.93
C ALA A 20 -32.28 -9.39 -7.83
N VAL A 21 -33.08 -9.15 -6.78
CA VAL A 21 -32.68 -8.31 -5.63
C VAL A 21 -31.54 -8.95 -4.84
N VAL A 22 -31.60 -10.25 -4.59
CA VAL A 22 -30.53 -10.98 -3.87
C VAL A 22 -29.24 -10.98 -4.69
N LEU A 23 -29.30 -11.22 -6.00
CA LEU A 23 -28.15 -11.21 -6.90
C LEU A 23 -27.55 -9.81 -7.06
N ASN A 24 -28.40 -8.77 -7.02
CA ASN A 24 -27.93 -7.37 -7.16
C ASN A 24 -27.43 -6.77 -5.84
N ASN A 25 -27.77 -7.37 -4.70
CA ASN A 25 -27.39 -6.89 -3.36
C ASN A 25 -26.24 -7.70 -2.75
N ARG A 26 -25.31 -8.14 -3.58
CA ARG A 26 -24.11 -8.86 -3.09
C ARG A 26 -23.22 -7.94 -2.29
N PRO A 27 -22.61 -8.44 -1.20
CA PRO A 27 -21.71 -7.66 -0.37
C PRO A 27 -20.49 -7.18 -1.22
N TYR A 28 -20.05 -5.97 -0.93
CA TYR A 28 -18.80 -5.44 -1.46
C TYR A 28 -17.72 -5.73 -0.44
N ALA A 29 -16.55 -6.11 -0.93
CA ALA A 29 -15.37 -6.32 -0.13
C ALA A 29 -14.23 -5.41 -0.61
N GLU A 30 -13.27 -5.18 0.26
CA GLU A 30 -12.14 -4.30 -0.01
C GLU A 30 -11.20 -4.92 -1.03
N LEU A 31 -10.94 -4.18 -2.10
CA LEU A 31 -9.95 -4.52 -3.11
C LEU A 31 -8.58 -3.98 -2.71
N PHE A 32 -8.52 -2.66 -2.47
CA PHE A 32 -7.33 -1.95 -2.00
C PHE A 32 -7.74 -0.77 -1.12
N SER A 33 -6.90 -0.43 -0.13
CA SER A 33 -7.06 0.72 0.76
C SER A 33 -5.75 1.51 0.89
N GLY A 34 -5.84 2.72 1.41
CA GLY A 34 -4.67 3.57 1.65
C GLY A 34 -3.94 4.04 0.38
N LEU A 35 -4.60 4.00 -0.77
CA LEU A 35 -4.02 4.39 -2.05
C LEU A 35 -3.84 5.91 -2.14
N GLY A 36 -2.77 6.35 -2.81
CA GLY A 36 -2.66 7.73 -3.26
C GLY A 36 -3.79 8.08 -4.24
N GLN A 37 -4.22 9.34 -4.25
CA GLN A 37 -5.34 9.79 -5.09
C GLN A 37 -5.13 9.49 -6.58
N GLU A 38 -3.92 9.67 -7.07
CA GLU A 38 -3.55 9.43 -8.47
C GLU A 38 -3.58 7.93 -8.81
N GLU A 39 -3.11 7.09 -7.90
CA GLU A 39 -3.11 5.63 -8.04
C GLU A 39 -4.53 5.04 -7.95
N ALA A 40 -5.33 5.53 -7.02
CA ALA A 40 -6.72 5.15 -6.92
C ALA A 40 -7.49 5.45 -8.22
N GLN A 41 -7.24 6.60 -8.86
CA GLN A 41 -7.82 6.94 -10.16
C GLN A 41 -7.38 5.98 -11.27
N GLN A 42 -6.10 5.58 -11.31
CA GLN A 42 -5.60 4.63 -12.30
C GLN A 42 -6.26 3.25 -12.14
N ILE A 43 -6.40 2.78 -10.89
CA ILE A 43 -7.07 1.50 -10.60
C ILE A 43 -8.56 1.58 -10.96
N VAL A 44 -9.23 2.68 -10.61
CA VAL A 44 -10.65 2.89 -10.99
C VAL A 44 -10.83 2.89 -12.50
N GLN A 45 -9.93 3.53 -13.25
CA GLN A 45 -9.98 3.50 -14.71
C GLN A 45 -9.85 2.06 -15.24
N LYS A 46 -8.96 1.25 -14.68
CA LYS A 46 -8.81 -0.16 -15.03
C LYS A 46 -10.08 -0.96 -14.72
N LEU A 47 -10.67 -0.77 -13.55
CA LEU A 47 -11.93 -1.43 -13.20
C LEU A 47 -13.07 -1.06 -14.15
N GLN A 48 -13.10 0.18 -14.65
CA GLN A 48 -14.06 0.63 -15.66
C GLN A 48 -13.81 0.01 -17.04
N GLU A 49 -12.55 -0.11 -17.45
CA GLU A 49 -12.15 -0.79 -18.70
C GLU A 49 -12.55 -2.26 -18.68
N ASP A 50 -12.44 -2.93 -17.52
CA ASP A 50 -12.78 -4.32 -17.31
C ASP A 50 -14.26 -4.56 -16.96
N GLU A 51 -15.10 -3.51 -17.01
CA GLU A 51 -16.53 -3.54 -16.67
C GLU A 51 -16.82 -4.10 -15.26
N ILE A 52 -15.91 -3.91 -14.30
CA ILE A 52 -16.05 -4.36 -12.92
C ILE A 52 -16.76 -3.28 -12.10
N ASP A 53 -17.88 -3.65 -11.46
CA ASP A 53 -18.60 -2.78 -10.53
C ASP A 53 -17.74 -2.48 -9.30
N TYR A 54 -17.52 -1.21 -9.01
CA TYR A 54 -16.77 -0.77 -7.85
C TYR A 54 -17.52 0.29 -7.03
N LYS A 55 -17.10 0.44 -5.79
CA LYS A 55 -17.46 1.57 -4.92
C LYS A 55 -16.18 2.21 -4.39
N PHE A 56 -16.24 3.52 -4.23
CA PHE A 56 -15.16 4.28 -3.63
C PHE A 56 -15.62 4.74 -2.24
N ASP A 57 -14.94 4.29 -1.20
CA ASP A 57 -15.14 4.80 0.16
C ASP A 57 -14.16 5.95 0.39
N GLY A 58 -14.66 7.08 0.93
CA GLY A 58 -13.97 8.37 1.00
C GLY A 58 -12.58 8.40 1.66
N ASN A 59 -12.09 7.23 2.13
CA ASN A 59 -10.76 7.03 2.72
C ASN A 59 -9.75 6.39 1.76
N SER A 60 -9.84 6.64 0.46
CA SER A 60 -8.95 6.02 -0.54
C SER A 60 -9.07 4.50 -0.63
N THR A 61 -10.22 3.95 -0.25
CA THR A 61 -10.53 2.52 -0.31
C THR A 61 -11.41 2.22 -1.50
N ILE A 62 -11.01 1.25 -2.31
CA ILE A 62 -11.78 0.74 -3.46
C ILE A 62 -12.39 -0.59 -3.06
N LEU A 63 -13.71 -0.69 -3.22
CA LEU A 63 -14.50 -1.89 -2.95
C LEU A 63 -15.01 -2.45 -4.28
N VAL A 64 -15.00 -3.78 -4.41
CA VAL A 64 -15.64 -4.50 -5.51
C VAL A 64 -16.53 -5.60 -4.94
N LYS A 65 -17.36 -6.23 -5.78
CA LYS A 65 -18.18 -7.36 -5.32
C LYS A 65 -17.28 -8.48 -4.77
N GLU A 66 -17.63 -9.03 -3.61
CA GLU A 66 -16.84 -10.05 -2.90
C GLU A 66 -16.45 -11.23 -3.79
N GLU A 67 -17.33 -11.64 -4.70
CA GLU A 67 -17.11 -12.77 -5.61
C GLU A 67 -15.98 -12.57 -6.64
N VAL A 68 -15.59 -11.32 -6.91
CA VAL A 68 -14.56 -10.98 -7.91
C VAL A 68 -13.30 -10.37 -7.29
N VAL A 69 -13.28 -10.14 -5.97
CA VAL A 69 -12.15 -9.49 -5.26
C VAL A 69 -10.83 -10.19 -5.57
N ASP A 70 -10.74 -11.49 -5.33
CA ASP A 70 -9.48 -12.23 -5.45
C ASP A 70 -8.98 -12.25 -6.89
N GLN A 71 -9.88 -12.46 -7.85
CA GLN A 71 -9.53 -12.47 -9.26
C GLN A 71 -9.10 -11.09 -9.74
N THR A 72 -9.86 -10.05 -9.40
CA THR A 72 -9.54 -8.66 -9.75
C THR A 72 -8.21 -8.23 -9.15
N LYS A 73 -7.99 -8.58 -7.88
CA LYS A 73 -6.72 -8.30 -7.19
C LYS A 73 -5.54 -8.98 -7.89
N ALA A 74 -5.68 -10.26 -8.25
CA ALA A 74 -4.63 -10.99 -8.96
C ALA A 74 -4.33 -10.37 -10.33
N THR A 75 -5.34 -9.97 -11.10
CA THR A 75 -5.18 -9.33 -12.40
C THR A 75 -4.46 -7.99 -12.27
N LEU A 76 -4.90 -7.12 -11.35
CA LEU A 76 -4.27 -5.82 -11.13
C LEU A 76 -2.83 -5.92 -10.64
N VAL A 77 -2.53 -6.90 -9.77
CA VAL A 77 -1.15 -7.17 -9.33
C VAL A 77 -0.26 -7.63 -10.48
N GLN A 78 -0.76 -8.47 -11.41
CA GLN A 78 -0.03 -8.84 -12.63
C GLN A 78 0.25 -7.63 -13.53
N GLU A 79 -0.65 -6.65 -13.56
CA GLU A 79 -0.49 -5.39 -14.28
C GLU A 79 0.37 -4.36 -13.52
N GLY A 80 0.86 -4.71 -12.34
CA GLY A 80 1.74 -3.88 -11.52
C GLY A 80 1.00 -2.85 -10.65
N TYR A 81 -0.27 -3.10 -10.31
CA TYR A 81 -1.01 -2.26 -9.36
C TYR A 81 -1.20 -2.97 -8.01
N PRO A 82 -1.12 -2.25 -6.90
CA PRO A 82 -0.75 -0.85 -6.76
C PRO A 82 0.76 -0.63 -7.00
N LYS A 83 1.13 0.48 -7.66
CA LYS A 83 2.54 0.87 -7.90
C LYS A 83 3.28 1.26 -6.62
N SER A 84 2.54 1.74 -5.65
CA SER A 84 3.04 2.10 -4.31
C SER A 84 3.47 0.90 -3.46
N GLY A 85 3.29 -0.33 -3.97
CA GLY A 85 3.57 -1.56 -3.24
C GLY A 85 2.48 -1.89 -2.21
N PHE A 86 2.64 -3.00 -1.51
CA PHE A 86 1.68 -3.48 -0.52
C PHE A 86 1.36 -2.40 0.52
N THR A 87 0.13 -1.94 0.54
CA THR A 87 -0.34 -1.04 1.58
C THR A 87 -0.52 -1.80 2.90
N TYR A 88 -0.16 -1.11 3.98
CA TYR A 88 -0.29 -1.51 5.36
C TYR A 88 -1.64 -2.19 5.72
N ASP A 89 -2.75 -1.76 5.12
CA ASP A 89 -4.07 -2.26 5.43
C ASP A 89 -4.32 -3.71 4.99
N THR A 90 -3.71 -4.15 3.89
CA THR A 90 -3.79 -5.56 3.45
C THR A 90 -3.13 -6.50 4.45
N PHE A 91 -2.13 -6.01 5.18
CA PHE A 91 -1.46 -6.78 6.24
C PHE A 91 -2.27 -6.74 7.55
N LYS A 92 -2.92 -5.62 7.86
CA LYS A 92 -3.70 -5.43 9.08
C LYS A 92 -4.89 -6.40 9.18
N ASP A 93 -5.58 -6.61 8.07
CA ASP A 93 -6.74 -7.52 8.03
C ASP A 93 -6.33 -9.00 8.15
N ASN A 94 -5.12 -9.34 7.70
CA ASN A 94 -4.54 -10.68 7.88
C ASN A 94 -3.78 -10.85 9.21
N ALA A 95 -3.34 -9.76 9.85
CA ALA A 95 -2.57 -9.80 11.10
C ALA A 95 -3.40 -10.19 12.32
N SER A 96 -4.74 -10.17 12.24
CA SER A 96 -5.59 -10.64 13.35
C SER A 96 -5.54 -12.16 13.56
N MET A 97 -5.03 -12.93 12.61
CA MET A 97 -4.90 -14.39 12.66
C MET A 97 -3.48 -14.92 12.97
N LEU A 98 -2.43 -14.08 12.87
CA LEU A 98 -1.04 -14.50 13.00
C LEU A 98 -0.30 -13.54 13.93
N THR A 99 -0.22 -13.85 15.21
CA THR A 99 0.45 -12.99 16.20
C THR A 99 1.66 -13.67 16.82
N THR A 100 2.72 -13.87 16.03
CA THR A 100 4.05 -14.09 16.61
C THR A 100 4.71 -12.74 16.91
N ASP A 101 5.64 -12.70 17.87
CA ASP A 101 6.39 -11.47 18.17
C ASP A 101 7.25 -11.01 16.97
N SER A 102 7.63 -11.94 16.09
CA SER A 102 8.30 -11.66 14.82
C SER A 102 7.40 -10.88 13.86
N ASP A 103 6.14 -11.28 13.73
CA ASP A 103 5.18 -10.59 12.85
C ASP A 103 4.93 -9.17 13.32
N LYS A 104 4.83 -8.96 14.65
CA LYS A 104 4.67 -7.63 15.25
C LYS A 104 5.87 -6.73 14.98
N LYS A 105 7.12 -7.27 15.02
CA LYS A 105 8.33 -6.51 14.71
C LYS A 105 8.35 -6.08 13.24
N THR A 106 8.07 -7.01 12.34
CA THR A 106 7.98 -6.77 10.89
C THR A 106 6.93 -5.71 10.59
N TYR A 107 5.78 -5.80 11.22
CA TYR A 107 4.68 -4.85 11.10
C TYR A 107 5.07 -3.42 11.53
N LYS A 108 5.69 -3.29 12.71
CA LYS A 108 6.18 -1.98 13.19
C LYS A 108 7.22 -1.38 12.26
N LEU A 109 8.03 -2.22 11.61
CA LEU A 109 9.03 -1.78 10.66
C LEU A 109 8.38 -1.19 9.41
N TYR A 110 7.38 -1.86 8.83
CA TYR A 110 6.63 -1.33 7.68
C TYR A 110 5.89 -0.04 8.01
N GLU A 111 5.24 0.03 9.19
CA GLU A 111 4.61 1.26 9.68
C GLU A 111 5.62 2.41 9.78
N LEU A 112 6.80 2.15 10.29
CA LEU A 112 7.85 3.15 10.41
C LEU A 112 8.32 3.64 9.03
N GLN A 113 8.55 2.72 8.09
CA GLN A 113 8.94 3.04 6.71
C GLN A 113 7.90 3.92 6.03
N ASP A 114 6.62 3.58 6.13
CA ASP A 114 5.53 4.35 5.53
C ASP A 114 5.39 5.74 6.18
N ARG A 115 5.48 5.82 7.50
CA ARG A 115 5.42 7.09 8.24
C ARG A 115 6.57 8.03 7.87
N ILE A 116 7.80 7.51 7.75
CA ILE A 116 8.95 8.32 7.32
C ILE A 116 8.75 8.76 5.87
N GLY A 117 8.37 7.86 4.96
CA GLY A 117 8.06 8.19 3.57
C GLY A 117 7.00 9.27 3.46
N SER A 118 5.91 9.15 4.25
CA SER A 118 4.85 10.16 4.31
C SER A 118 5.35 11.53 4.80
N THR A 119 6.29 11.54 5.74
CA THR A 119 6.89 12.79 6.23
C THR A 119 7.79 13.42 5.16
N ILE A 120 8.55 12.62 4.40
CA ILE A 120 9.40 13.12 3.31
C ILE A 120 8.53 13.73 2.19
N ARG A 121 7.36 13.18 1.91
CA ARG A 121 6.40 13.74 0.95
C ARG A 121 5.88 15.13 1.30
N LEU A 122 6.06 15.58 2.55
CA LEU A 122 5.74 16.96 2.96
C LEU A 122 6.83 17.98 2.59
N PHE A 123 8.00 17.52 2.12
CA PHE A 123 9.06 18.42 1.70
C PHE A 123 8.69 19.06 0.36
N ASP A 124 9.08 20.33 0.20
CA ASP A 124 8.75 21.08 -1.00
C ASP A 124 9.32 20.42 -2.27
N GLY A 125 8.49 20.30 -3.30
CA GLY A 125 8.84 19.68 -4.56
C GLY A 125 8.91 18.16 -4.55
N VAL A 126 8.71 17.47 -3.43
CA VAL A 126 8.65 16.00 -3.37
C VAL A 126 7.26 15.52 -3.78
N LYS A 127 7.20 14.70 -4.83
CA LYS A 127 5.96 14.05 -5.29
C LYS A 127 5.71 12.75 -4.54
N ASP A 128 6.74 11.92 -4.39
CA ASP A 128 6.66 10.63 -3.70
C ASP A 128 7.99 10.28 -3.04
N ALA A 129 7.90 9.48 -1.97
CA ALA A 129 9.08 8.96 -1.27
C ALA A 129 8.79 7.57 -0.73
N LYS A 130 9.70 6.64 -1.00
CA LYS A 130 9.71 5.28 -0.47
C LYS A 130 10.94 5.07 0.37
N VAL A 131 10.74 4.55 1.59
CA VAL A 131 11.83 4.27 2.54
C VAL A 131 11.88 2.77 2.79
N THR A 132 13.07 2.22 2.75
CA THR A 132 13.36 0.84 3.11
C THR A 132 14.39 0.84 4.24
N ILE A 133 14.15 0.05 5.29
CA ILE A 133 15.00 -0.05 6.46
C ILE A 133 15.41 -1.50 6.62
N ALA A 134 16.71 -1.76 6.72
CA ALA A 134 17.31 -3.01 7.14
C ALA A 134 17.77 -2.86 8.59
N LEU A 135 17.11 -3.56 9.49
CA LEU A 135 17.53 -3.59 10.90
C LEU A 135 18.66 -4.60 11.05
N GLY A 136 19.75 -4.19 11.69
CA GLY A 136 20.80 -5.10 12.13
C GLY A 136 20.25 -6.10 13.15
N GLU A 137 20.64 -7.35 13.07
CA GLU A 137 20.28 -8.36 14.05
C GLU A 137 21.25 -8.29 15.24
N GLU A 138 20.71 -8.25 16.47
CA GLU A 138 21.48 -8.54 17.67
C GLU A 138 21.87 -10.03 17.67
N SER A 139 23.03 -10.35 17.14
CA SER A 139 23.54 -11.72 17.19
C SER A 139 23.96 -12.07 18.61
N LYS A 140 23.08 -12.75 19.34
CA LYS A 140 23.38 -13.31 20.69
C LYS A 140 24.45 -14.40 20.68
N TYR A 141 24.97 -14.79 19.52
CA TYR A 141 25.89 -15.91 19.33
C TYR A 141 27.12 -15.57 18.46
N ALA A 142 27.36 -14.32 18.13
CA ALA A 142 28.53 -13.94 17.36
C ALA A 142 29.77 -13.96 18.25
N LEU A 143 30.71 -14.83 17.92
CA LEU A 143 32.09 -14.84 18.48
C LEU A 143 32.94 -13.69 17.92
N ASN A 144 32.36 -12.85 17.04
CA ASN A 144 32.97 -11.64 16.53
C ASN A 144 32.07 -10.47 16.91
N ASP A 145 32.64 -9.44 17.51
CA ASP A 145 31.99 -8.20 17.97
C ASP A 145 31.57 -7.27 16.83
N GLU A 146 31.24 -7.75 15.62
CA GLU A 146 30.66 -6.95 14.55
C GLU A 146 29.15 -6.99 14.72
N GLU A 147 28.61 -5.98 15.42
CA GLU A 147 27.19 -5.67 15.42
C GLU A 147 26.79 -5.29 13.97
N GLU A 148 25.89 -6.05 13.36
CA GLU A 148 25.29 -5.65 12.09
C GLU A 148 24.52 -4.35 12.30
N LYS A 149 25.09 -3.24 11.77
CA LYS A 149 24.46 -1.93 11.86
C LYS A 149 23.18 -1.89 11.03
N SER A 150 22.16 -1.25 11.58
CA SER A 150 20.95 -0.92 10.80
C SER A 150 21.29 0.06 9.69
N SER A 151 20.69 -0.10 8.53
CA SER A 151 20.83 0.80 7.39
C SER A 151 19.48 1.14 6.77
N ALA A 152 19.42 2.23 6.03
CA ALA A 152 18.20 2.63 5.35
C ALA A 152 18.49 3.21 3.96
N SER A 153 17.50 3.10 3.08
CA SER A 153 17.53 3.78 1.80
C SER A 153 16.18 4.48 1.54
N ALA A 154 16.24 5.60 0.85
CA ALA A 154 15.05 6.32 0.38
C ALA A 154 15.14 6.54 -1.12
N VAL A 155 14.06 6.27 -1.84
CA VAL A 155 13.88 6.70 -3.23
C VAL A 155 12.91 7.87 -3.22
N VAL A 156 13.33 9.00 -3.77
CA VAL A 156 12.56 10.25 -3.76
C VAL A 156 12.27 10.69 -5.17
N THR A 157 10.99 10.82 -5.49
CA THR A 157 10.52 11.32 -6.78
C THR A 157 10.09 12.77 -6.63
N MET A 158 10.65 13.66 -7.44
CA MET A 158 10.31 15.08 -7.43
C MET A 158 9.08 15.34 -8.31
N SER A 159 8.32 16.40 -8.00
CA SER A 159 7.14 16.82 -8.77
C SER A 159 7.52 17.34 -10.16
N GLU A 160 8.67 17.95 -10.27
CA GLU A 160 9.28 18.35 -11.54
C GLU A 160 10.42 17.40 -11.90
N SER A 161 10.82 17.39 -13.17
CA SER A 161 11.95 16.59 -13.61
C SER A 161 13.23 17.04 -12.90
N GLY A 162 13.88 16.15 -12.18
CA GLY A 162 15.11 16.44 -11.46
C GLY A 162 15.33 15.55 -10.25
N SER A 163 16.40 15.84 -9.55
CA SER A 163 16.81 15.17 -8.32
C SER A 163 16.58 16.08 -7.12
N PRO A 164 16.45 15.56 -5.90
CA PRO A 164 16.52 16.37 -4.69
C PRO A 164 17.79 17.22 -4.65
N THR A 165 17.71 18.44 -4.14
CA THR A 165 18.92 19.26 -3.92
C THR A 165 19.80 18.62 -2.85
N PRO A 166 21.11 18.96 -2.80
CA PRO A 166 21.98 18.44 -1.73
C PRO A 166 21.46 18.73 -0.33
N GLU A 167 20.86 19.91 -0.12
CA GLU A 167 20.27 20.29 1.16
C GLU A 167 19.05 19.43 1.50
N GLN A 168 18.22 19.12 0.50
CA GLN A 168 17.08 18.20 0.67
C GLN A 168 17.55 16.79 0.96
N ALA A 169 18.56 16.30 0.23
CA ALA A 169 19.14 14.97 0.46
C ALA A 169 19.67 14.83 1.89
N VAL A 170 20.43 15.80 2.39
CA VAL A 170 20.91 15.84 3.79
C VAL A 170 19.75 15.87 4.79
N ALA A 171 18.71 16.67 4.52
CA ALA A 171 17.55 16.75 5.38
C ALA A 171 16.80 15.41 5.47
N ILE A 172 16.67 14.72 4.35
CA ILE A 172 16.06 13.39 4.25
C ILE A 172 16.92 12.36 5.01
N GLN A 173 18.23 12.33 4.79
CA GLN A 173 19.15 11.45 5.50
C GLN A 173 19.05 11.66 7.03
N ARG A 174 19.05 12.92 7.48
CA ARG A 174 18.91 13.25 8.91
C ARG A 174 17.57 12.83 9.49
N LEU A 175 16.48 13.03 8.74
CA LEU A 175 15.14 12.62 9.18
C LEU A 175 15.10 11.10 9.41
N ILE A 176 15.60 10.32 8.46
CA ILE A 176 15.65 8.86 8.56
C ILE A 176 16.54 8.42 9.71
N ALA A 177 17.78 8.92 9.77
CA ALA A 177 18.75 8.57 10.81
C ALA A 177 18.21 8.88 12.21
N LYS A 178 17.54 10.02 12.39
CA LYS A 178 16.95 10.41 13.69
C LYS A 178 15.64 9.66 14.04
N SER A 179 15.05 9.00 13.07
CA SER A 179 13.84 8.17 13.27
C SER A 179 14.16 6.75 13.70
N ILE A 180 15.42 6.31 13.58
CA ILE A 180 15.86 4.94 13.85
C ILE A 180 16.96 4.97 14.91
N PRO A 181 16.77 4.33 16.08
CA PRO A 181 17.78 4.30 17.13
C PRO A 181 19.11 3.71 16.64
N GLY A 182 20.22 4.38 16.92
CA GLY A 182 21.56 3.91 16.60
C GLY A 182 22.00 4.08 15.14
N MET A 183 21.14 4.66 14.28
CA MET A 183 21.48 4.93 12.88
C MET A 183 22.18 6.27 12.74
N GLU A 184 23.27 6.30 11.99
CA GLU A 184 24.03 7.48 11.65
C GLU A 184 23.69 7.98 10.23
N LEU A 185 24.15 9.16 9.86
CA LEU A 185 23.88 9.75 8.54
C LEU A 185 24.45 8.87 7.41
N GLU A 186 25.60 8.29 7.64
CA GLU A 186 26.33 7.43 6.71
C GLU A 186 25.63 6.12 6.41
N ASP A 187 24.74 5.67 7.32
CA ASP A 187 23.97 4.44 7.18
C ASP A 187 22.71 4.65 6.28
N VAL A 188 22.51 5.87 5.76
CA VAL A 188 21.33 6.23 4.98
C VAL A 188 21.72 6.67 3.57
N ALA A 189 21.26 5.92 2.56
CA ALA A 189 21.36 6.28 1.16
C ALA A 189 20.07 6.93 0.63
N VAL A 190 20.21 7.98 -0.19
CA VAL A 190 19.08 8.65 -0.86
C VAL A 190 19.29 8.59 -2.36
N PHE A 191 18.28 8.08 -3.05
CA PHE A 191 18.27 7.97 -4.52
C PHE A 191 17.18 8.86 -5.09
N ASP A 192 17.42 9.42 -6.27
CA ASP A 192 16.39 10.10 -7.05
C ASP A 192 15.48 9.11 -7.78
N GLY A 193 14.42 9.61 -8.41
CA GLY A 193 13.49 8.79 -9.20
C GLY A 193 14.09 8.12 -10.43
N ASN A 194 15.32 8.49 -10.82
CA ASN A 194 16.06 7.88 -11.92
C ASN A 194 17.08 6.82 -11.44
N GLY A 195 17.20 6.62 -10.13
CA GLY A 195 18.13 5.69 -9.53
C GLY A 195 19.54 6.23 -9.31
N ASN A 196 19.75 7.53 -9.42
CA ASN A 196 21.04 8.14 -9.09
C ASN A 196 21.14 8.30 -7.57
N ASP A 197 22.29 7.95 -7.01
CA ASP A 197 22.60 8.23 -5.62
C ASP A 197 22.87 9.73 -5.44
N VAL A 198 22.06 10.36 -4.58
CA VAL A 198 22.15 11.79 -4.26
C VAL A 198 22.51 11.99 -2.78
N SER A 199 22.94 10.93 -2.11
CA SER A 199 23.39 10.98 -0.73
C SER A 199 24.55 11.96 -0.58
N VAL A 200 24.62 12.61 0.58
CA VAL A 200 25.74 13.48 0.93
C VAL A 200 26.55 12.80 2.03
N GLU A 201 27.85 12.64 1.79
CA GLU A 201 28.74 12.10 2.81
C GLU A 201 28.77 13.02 4.03
N GLY A 202 28.66 12.44 5.22
CA GLY A 202 28.77 13.19 6.46
C GLY A 202 30.17 13.81 6.60
N ASN A 203 30.20 15.11 6.79
CA ASN A 203 31.43 15.86 7.01
C ASN A 203 31.69 15.95 8.51
#